data_f25758b006e6a23228f847399aaf7081
#
_entry.id   f25758b006e6a23228f847399aaf7081
#
_cell.length_a   1.000
_cell.length_b   1.000
_cell.length_c   1.000
_cell.angle_alpha   90.00
_cell.angle_beta   90.00
_cell.angle_gamma   90.00
#
_symmetry.space_group_name_H-M   'P 1'
#
loop_
_entity.id
_entity.type
_entity.pdbx_description
1 polymer ?
#
loop_
_entity_poly.entity_id
_entity_poly.type
_entity_poly.pdbx_seq_one_letter_code
_entity_poly.pdbx_strand_id
1 'polypeptide(L)'
;PDAAIDVDAVVADMQNLQTAHRGIANFKLDTAKIFIDGVTEGNPHSHPPTLPNAASLKNYLQPVFSADAETGAISVQSYVDTDSAACIQGRRLSSAADKKAFYREHGFLVAQCTQSNGLLEKEAEFLYNYTLALFSAGINVHSHAIGDRAVRFALDAFEAARKASPNSPANLSMAHAQLIDPEDIGRFAELNVYPTFTYGWIEPDVGYLMTVSPFLDQIKSVEDLFDPSDYGFSNSYPAGSIAAAGGVLTAGSDAPVDTREPRPFFNLEKAVTRQQDETGRVYNPAEKISLADALDAYTINGAKMLQNDQISGSLEAGKKADFVILDTDLLALEAAGNAHQISATQVLSTWFDGRKIYGAD
;
A
#
# COMPACT_ATOMS: atom_id res chain seq x y z
N PRO A 1 13.02 -1.42 -29.14
CA PRO A 1 13.14 -2.55 -28.22
C PRO A 1 14.13 -2.13 -27.15
N ASP A 2 13.64 -1.94 -25.93
CA ASP A 2 14.50 -1.69 -24.80
C ASP A 2 15.43 -2.89 -24.65
N ALA A 3 16.74 -2.61 -24.47
CA ALA A 3 17.71 -3.67 -24.23
C ALA A 3 17.26 -4.45 -22.99
N ALA A 4 17.27 -5.78 -23.05
CA ALA A 4 16.94 -6.61 -21.91
C ALA A 4 17.85 -6.19 -20.74
N ILE A 5 17.25 -5.88 -19.59
CA ILE A 5 18.01 -5.52 -18.39
C ILE A 5 18.78 -6.76 -17.94
N ASP A 6 20.09 -6.63 -17.84
CA ASP A 6 20.97 -7.68 -17.32
C ASP A 6 20.87 -7.66 -15.78
N VAL A 7 20.12 -8.60 -15.22
CA VAL A 7 19.89 -8.72 -13.77
C VAL A 7 21.21 -8.90 -13.01
N ASP A 8 22.13 -9.71 -13.53
CA ASP A 8 23.41 -10.00 -12.86
C ASP A 8 24.29 -8.74 -12.81
N ALA A 9 24.30 -7.96 -13.90
CA ALA A 9 25.00 -6.69 -13.93
C ALA A 9 24.45 -5.69 -12.92
N VAL A 10 23.12 -5.55 -12.82
CA VAL A 10 22.49 -4.65 -11.85
C VAL A 10 22.79 -5.07 -10.40
N VAL A 11 22.74 -6.36 -10.09
CA VAL A 11 23.10 -6.87 -8.76
C VAL A 11 24.58 -6.62 -8.45
N ALA A 12 25.48 -6.84 -9.42
CA ALA A 12 26.90 -6.55 -9.26
C ALA A 12 27.17 -5.06 -9.00
N ASP A 13 26.46 -4.17 -9.69
CA ASP A 13 26.57 -2.71 -9.46
C ASP A 13 26.11 -2.34 -8.04
N MET A 14 25.02 -2.92 -7.55
CA MET A 14 24.56 -2.70 -6.17
C MET A 14 25.61 -3.18 -5.15
N GLN A 15 26.22 -4.33 -5.35
CA GLN A 15 27.29 -4.86 -4.48
C GLN A 15 28.53 -3.97 -4.51
N ASN A 16 28.88 -3.40 -5.68
CA ASN A 16 29.95 -2.43 -5.81
C ASN A 16 29.66 -1.16 -5.02
N LEU A 17 28.42 -0.62 -5.10
CA LEU A 17 27.96 0.52 -4.32
C LEU A 17 28.00 0.23 -2.81
N GLN A 18 27.52 -0.93 -2.37
CA GLN A 18 27.62 -1.36 -0.97
C GLN A 18 29.07 -1.36 -0.48
N THR A 19 29.97 -1.87 -1.31
CA THR A 19 31.41 -1.94 -0.97
C THR A 19 32.03 -0.54 -0.89
N ALA A 20 31.70 0.34 -1.85
CA ALA A 20 32.23 1.70 -1.92
C ALA A 20 31.79 2.57 -0.73
N HIS A 21 30.60 2.29 -0.15
CA HIS A 21 30.02 3.08 0.95
C HIS A 21 30.09 2.37 2.31
N ARG A 22 30.77 1.23 2.38
CA ARG A 22 30.93 0.48 3.63
C ARG A 22 31.69 1.30 4.68
N GLY A 23 31.13 1.35 5.88
CA GLY A 23 31.77 2.03 7.02
C GLY A 23 31.39 3.51 7.18
N ILE A 24 30.52 4.04 6.32
CA ILE A 24 29.92 5.36 6.57
C ILE A 24 28.98 5.24 7.79
N ALA A 25 29.23 6.05 8.82
CA ALA A 25 28.45 6.00 10.06
C ALA A 25 26.96 6.34 9.78
N ASN A 26 26.05 5.59 10.39
CA ASN A 26 24.60 5.75 10.27
C ASN A 26 24.06 5.70 8.82
N PHE A 27 24.79 5.02 7.91
CA PHE A 27 24.37 4.84 6.53
C PHE A 27 24.42 3.35 6.15
N LYS A 28 23.32 2.85 5.57
CA LYS A 28 23.22 1.52 4.98
C LYS A 28 22.76 1.62 3.54
N LEU A 29 23.33 0.82 2.68
CA LEU A 29 22.93 0.64 1.28
C LEU A 29 22.74 -0.86 1.06
N ASP A 30 21.70 -1.42 1.62
CA ASP A 30 21.46 -2.86 1.69
C ASP A 30 20.07 -3.28 1.20
N THR A 31 19.27 -2.36 0.72
CA THR A 31 17.89 -2.60 0.31
C THR A 31 17.64 -2.10 -1.11
N ALA A 32 17.05 -2.95 -1.94
CA ALA A 32 16.56 -2.61 -3.27
C ALA A 32 15.04 -2.36 -3.22
N LYS A 33 14.59 -1.20 -3.72
CA LYS A 33 13.16 -0.93 -3.94
C LYS A 33 12.79 -1.37 -5.34
N ILE A 34 11.71 -2.16 -5.45
CA ILE A 34 11.13 -2.56 -6.74
C ILE A 34 9.63 -2.24 -6.76
N PHE A 35 9.12 -1.91 -7.93
CA PHE A 35 7.69 -1.69 -8.16
C PHE A 35 7.12 -2.89 -8.90
N ILE A 36 6.12 -3.55 -8.30
CA ILE A 36 5.44 -4.68 -8.91
C ILE A 36 4.29 -4.18 -9.78
N ASP A 37 3.53 -3.21 -9.29
CA ASP A 37 2.37 -2.64 -10.00
C ASP A 37 2.24 -1.12 -9.77
N GLY A 38 1.10 -0.57 -10.19
CA GLY A 38 0.75 0.84 -10.02
C GLY A 38 -0.15 1.10 -8.81
N VAL A 39 -1.27 1.82 -9.04
CA VAL A 39 -2.16 2.32 -7.99
C VAL A 39 -3.61 1.90 -8.22
N THR A 40 -4.41 1.84 -7.15
CA THR A 40 -5.84 1.45 -7.19
C THR A 40 -6.77 2.60 -7.59
N GLU A 41 -6.27 3.80 -7.72
CA GLU A 41 -7.08 4.96 -8.10
C GLU A 41 -7.32 4.98 -9.60
N GLY A 42 -8.59 5.01 -9.96
CA GLY A 42 -9.05 5.44 -11.28
C GLY A 42 -9.38 6.93 -11.27
N ASN A 43 -9.63 7.50 -12.44
CA ASN A 43 -10.07 8.89 -12.53
C ASN A 43 -11.53 8.97 -12.97
N PRO A 44 -12.49 9.20 -12.03
CA PRO A 44 -13.91 9.34 -12.34
C PRO A 44 -14.25 10.61 -13.12
N HIS A 45 -13.38 11.62 -13.10
CA HIS A 45 -13.58 12.89 -13.79
C HIS A 45 -13.14 12.86 -15.26
N SER A 46 -12.41 11.84 -15.69
CA SER A 46 -12.06 11.71 -17.12
C SER A 46 -13.20 11.09 -17.93
N HIS A 47 -13.18 11.31 -19.24
CA HIS A 47 -14.21 10.79 -20.12
C HIS A 47 -13.60 10.06 -21.34
N PRO A 48 -13.62 8.71 -21.39
CA PRO A 48 -14.15 7.81 -20.36
C PRO A 48 -13.37 7.88 -19.05
N PRO A 49 -13.90 7.38 -17.95
CA PRO A 49 -13.14 7.18 -16.72
C PRO A 49 -11.88 6.36 -16.98
N THR A 50 -10.75 6.74 -16.39
CA THR A 50 -9.56 5.89 -16.46
C THR A 50 -9.63 4.82 -15.39
N LEU A 51 -9.28 3.60 -15.76
CA LEU A 51 -9.22 2.49 -14.83
C LEU A 51 -7.97 2.59 -13.94
N PRO A 52 -8.01 1.98 -12.74
CA PRO A 52 -6.81 1.70 -11.97
C PRO A 52 -5.79 0.91 -12.78
N ASN A 53 -4.51 1.08 -12.46
CA ASN A 53 -3.43 0.31 -13.08
C ASN A 53 -2.76 -0.68 -12.12
N ALA A 54 -3.13 -0.70 -10.83
CA ALA A 54 -2.72 -1.76 -9.92
C ALA A 54 -3.12 -3.13 -10.47
N ALA A 55 -2.28 -4.14 -10.23
CA ALA A 55 -2.56 -5.49 -10.72
C ALA A 55 -3.58 -6.20 -9.82
N SER A 56 -4.78 -6.45 -10.34
CA SER A 56 -5.89 -7.10 -9.63
C SER A 56 -6.13 -8.53 -10.11
N LEU A 57 -6.57 -9.42 -9.20
CA LEU A 57 -6.96 -10.79 -9.52
C LEU A 57 -8.21 -10.84 -10.41
N LYS A 58 -9.10 -9.86 -10.28
CA LYS A 58 -10.31 -9.72 -11.09
C LYS A 58 -10.20 -8.54 -12.04
N ASN A 59 -10.97 -8.57 -13.13
CA ASN A 59 -11.11 -7.38 -13.97
C ASN A 59 -11.80 -6.26 -13.19
N TYR A 60 -11.30 -5.04 -13.38
CA TYR A 60 -11.95 -3.84 -12.88
C TYR A 60 -13.32 -3.64 -13.50
N LEU A 61 -14.25 -3.17 -12.70
CA LEU A 61 -15.56 -2.74 -13.18
C LEU A 61 -15.43 -1.48 -14.03
N GLN A 62 -16.45 -1.23 -14.86
CA GLN A 62 -16.51 -0.07 -15.75
C GLN A 62 -17.68 0.83 -15.32
N PRO A 63 -17.49 1.69 -14.30
CA PRO A 63 -18.53 2.59 -13.83
C PRO A 63 -18.81 3.69 -14.85
N VAL A 64 -20.07 4.08 -14.91
CA VAL A 64 -20.54 5.29 -15.59
C VAL A 64 -20.81 6.33 -14.52
N PHE A 65 -19.98 7.35 -14.46
CA PHE A 65 -20.09 8.39 -13.46
C PHE A 65 -20.93 9.57 -13.94
N SER A 66 -21.53 10.27 -13.00
CA SER A 66 -22.04 11.64 -13.16
C SER A 66 -21.43 12.54 -12.10
N ALA A 67 -21.26 13.81 -12.47
CA ALA A 67 -20.87 14.85 -11.53
C ALA A 67 -22.07 15.77 -11.30
N ASP A 68 -22.32 16.09 -10.05
CA ASP A 68 -23.26 17.15 -9.70
C ASP A 68 -22.73 18.51 -10.19
N ALA A 69 -23.57 19.28 -10.89
CA ALA A 69 -23.13 20.50 -11.54
C ALA A 69 -22.81 21.65 -10.55
N GLU A 70 -23.37 21.61 -9.33
CA GLU A 70 -23.20 22.65 -8.33
C GLU A 70 -22.06 22.33 -7.36
N THR A 71 -21.98 21.07 -6.92
CA THR A 71 -21.03 20.63 -5.89
C THR A 71 -19.80 19.95 -6.47
N GLY A 72 -19.86 19.46 -7.70
CA GLY A 72 -18.84 18.62 -8.31
C GLY A 72 -18.79 17.18 -7.75
N ALA A 73 -19.70 16.81 -6.84
CA ALA A 73 -19.76 15.50 -6.25
C ALA A 73 -20.00 14.42 -7.30
N ILE A 74 -19.20 13.35 -7.22
CA ILE A 74 -19.27 12.20 -8.14
C ILE A 74 -20.24 11.16 -7.60
N SER A 75 -21.05 10.60 -8.49
CA SER A 75 -21.90 9.44 -8.22
C SER A 75 -21.82 8.42 -9.37
N VAL A 76 -22.04 7.15 -9.06
CA VAL A 76 -22.13 6.09 -10.07
C VAL A 76 -23.58 5.95 -10.53
N GLN A 77 -23.83 6.09 -11.83
CA GLN A 77 -25.16 5.92 -12.42
C GLN A 77 -25.45 4.47 -12.80
N SER A 78 -24.45 3.79 -13.33
CA SER A 78 -24.57 2.41 -13.81
C SER A 78 -23.18 1.81 -14.02
N TYR A 79 -23.15 0.53 -14.38
CA TYR A 79 -21.94 -0.19 -14.77
C TYR A 79 -22.11 -0.75 -16.17
N VAL A 80 -21.04 -0.68 -16.97
CA VAL A 80 -21.02 -1.29 -18.30
C VAL A 80 -20.71 -2.80 -18.14
N ASP A 81 -21.62 -3.62 -18.63
CA ASP A 81 -21.35 -5.05 -18.80
C ASP A 81 -20.43 -5.25 -20.00
N THR A 82 -19.15 -5.51 -19.70
CA THR A 82 -18.11 -5.70 -20.73
C THR A 82 -18.30 -6.98 -21.55
N ASP A 83 -19.09 -7.92 -21.08
CA ASP A 83 -19.41 -9.20 -21.77
C ASP A 83 -20.70 -9.12 -22.58
N SER A 84 -21.43 -7.99 -22.50
CA SER A 84 -22.64 -7.77 -23.27
C SER A 84 -22.41 -7.85 -24.78
N ALA A 85 -23.46 -8.20 -25.51
CA ALA A 85 -23.44 -8.21 -26.98
C ALA A 85 -23.05 -6.85 -27.56
N ALA A 86 -23.48 -5.74 -26.92
CA ALA A 86 -23.11 -4.39 -27.29
C ALA A 86 -21.57 -4.18 -27.19
N CYS A 87 -20.96 -4.57 -26.08
CA CYS A 87 -19.51 -4.44 -25.89
C CYS A 87 -18.71 -5.35 -26.83
N ILE A 88 -19.16 -6.59 -27.07
CA ILE A 88 -18.55 -7.51 -28.03
C ILE A 88 -18.52 -6.89 -29.44
N GLN A 89 -19.64 -6.26 -29.86
CA GLN A 89 -19.72 -5.54 -31.12
C GLN A 89 -18.89 -4.25 -31.09
N GLY A 90 -19.01 -3.48 -30.01
CA GLY A 90 -18.33 -2.20 -29.81
C GLY A 90 -16.80 -2.30 -29.98
N ARG A 91 -16.18 -3.33 -29.41
CA ARG A 91 -14.73 -3.60 -29.55
C ARG A 91 -14.26 -3.79 -30.99
N ARG A 92 -15.15 -4.08 -31.93
CA ARG A 92 -14.84 -4.24 -33.37
C ARG A 92 -14.94 -2.94 -34.16
N LEU A 93 -15.49 -1.89 -33.55
CA LEU A 93 -15.69 -0.60 -34.21
C LEU A 93 -14.37 0.16 -34.34
N SER A 94 -14.01 0.54 -35.56
CA SER A 94 -12.79 1.30 -35.86
C SER A 94 -13.06 2.75 -36.16
N SER A 95 -14.18 3.07 -36.88
CA SER A 95 -14.46 4.44 -37.33
C SER A 95 -14.98 5.32 -36.18
N ALA A 96 -14.60 6.60 -36.20
CA ALA A 96 -15.11 7.59 -35.24
C ALA A 96 -16.63 7.78 -35.34
N ALA A 97 -17.21 7.65 -36.54
CA ALA A 97 -18.64 7.78 -36.77
C ALA A 97 -19.41 6.65 -36.07
N ASP A 98 -18.95 5.39 -36.21
CA ASP A 98 -19.59 4.24 -35.59
C ASP A 98 -19.44 4.28 -34.07
N LYS A 99 -18.27 4.68 -33.54
CA LYS A 99 -18.07 4.90 -32.10
C LYS A 99 -19.00 5.96 -31.53
N LYS A 100 -19.25 7.05 -32.30
CA LYS A 100 -20.21 8.08 -31.90
C LYS A 100 -21.66 7.58 -31.97
N ALA A 101 -22.01 6.74 -32.95
CA ALA A 101 -23.32 6.12 -33.03
C ALA A 101 -23.53 5.16 -31.85
N PHE A 102 -22.56 4.33 -31.54
CA PHE A 102 -22.55 3.44 -30.38
C PHE A 102 -22.84 4.20 -29.06
N TYR A 103 -22.14 5.30 -28.83
CA TYR A 103 -22.35 6.12 -27.63
C TYR A 103 -23.80 6.65 -27.53
N ARG A 104 -24.35 7.10 -28.66
CA ARG A 104 -25.75 7.61 -28.68
C ARG A 104 -26.77 6.52 -28.40
N GLU A 105 -26.50 5.28 -28.82
CA GLU A 105 -27.39 4.13 -28.66
C GLU A 105 -27.32 3.56 -27.25
N HIS A 106 -26.09 3.46 -26.68
CA HIS A 106 -25.85 2.70 -25.44
C HIS A 106 -25.57 3.58 -24.21
N GLY A 107 -25.28 4.88 -24.37
CA GLY A 107 -25.02 5.83 -23.27
C GLY A 107 -23.63 5.73 -22.65
N PHE A 108 -22.74 4.86 -23.16
CA PHE A 108 -21.37 4.71 -22.71
C PHE A 108 -20.41 4.58 -23.91
N LEU A 109 -19.12 4.85 -23.65
CA LEU A 109 -18.12 4.85 -24.71
C LEU A 109 -17.61 3.44 -25.00
N VAL A 110 -17.24 3.17 -26.27
CA VAL A 110 -16.62 1.90 -26.68
C VAL A 110 -15.38 1.56 -25.83
N ALA A 111 -14.62 2.57 -25.38
CA ALA A 111 -13.47 2.37 -24.52
C ALA A 111 -13.85 1.72 -23.18
N GLN A 112 -15.06 1.93 -22.68
CA GLN A 112 -15.58 1.30 -21.46
C GLN A 112 -15.97 -0.18 -21.66
N CYS A 113 -15.87 -0.71 -22.89
CA CYS A 113 -15.97 -2.13 -23.14
C CYS A 113 -14.64 -2.89 -22.94
N THR A 114 -13.57 -2.20 -22.54
CA THR A 114 -12.27 -2.82 -22.29
C THR A 114 -12.30 -3.60 -21.00
N GLN A 115 -11.78 -4.84 -21.06
CA GLN A 115 -11.50 -5.64 -19.87
C GLN A 115 -10.05 -5.40 -19.44
N SER A 116 -9.83 -5.07 -18.20
CA SER A 116 -8.51 -4.86 -17.62
C SER A 116 -8.50 -5.25 -16.16
N ASN A 117 -7.45 -5.89 -15.75
CA ASN A 117 -7.15 -6.17 -14.34
C ASN A 117 -5.82 -5.51 -13.93
N GLY A 118 -5.52 -4.34 -14.47
CA GLY A 118 -4.27 -3.65 -14.24
C GLY A 118 -3.08 -4.33 -14.92
N LEU A 119 -1.89 -3.93 -14.53
CA LEU A 119 -0.64 -4.40 -15.12
C LEU A 119 0.45 -4.55 -14.06
N LEU A 120 1.46 -5.33 -14.38
CA LEU A 120 2.74 -5.30 -13.69
C LEU A 120 3.64 -4.25 -14.36
N GLU A 121 4.47 -3.56 -13.57
CA GLU A 121 5.34 -2.48 -14.06
C GLU A 121 6.41 -2.96 -15.04
N LYS A 122 6.76 -4.24 -14.97
CA LYS A 122 7.70 -4.90 -15.89
C LYS A 122 7.20 -6.31 -16.20
N GLU A 123 7.86 -6.96 -17.14
CA GLU A 123 7.61 -8.36 -17.46
C GLU A 123 7.72 -9.24 -16.20
N ALA A 124 6.74 -10.10 -15.99
CA ALA A 124 6.66 -10.94 -14.79
C ALA A 124 7.93 -11.77 -14.57
N GLU A 125 8.50 -12.34 -15.64
CA GLU A 125 9.75 -13.11 -15.58
C GLU A 125 10.93 -12.26 -15.09
N PHE A 126 11.03 -11.01 -15.54
CA PHE A 126 12.06 -10.08 -15.07
C PHE A 126 11.91 -9.78 -13.58
N LEU A 127 10.71 -9.38 -13.13
CA LEU A 127 10.46 -9.05 -11.73
C LEU A 127 10.76 -10.25 -10.80
N TYR A 128 10.37 -11.44 -11.24
CA TYR A 128 10.60 -12.68 -10.51
C TYR A 128 12.11 -12.97 -10.40
N ASN A 129 12.83 -13.03 -11.51
CA ASN A 129 14.25 -13.34 -11.54
C ASN A 129 15.09 -12.28 -10.81
N TYR A 130 14.71 -11.01 -10.91
CA TYR A 130 15.37 -9.91 -10.22
C TYR A 130 15.21 -10.02 -8.70
N THR A 131 14.01 -10.36 -8.22
CA THR A 131 13.77 -10.62 -6.80
C THR A 131 14.63 -11.76 -6.26
N LEU A 132 14.70 -12.88 -7.00
CA LEU A 132 15.53 -14.03 -6.62
C LEU A 132 17.01 -13.66 -6.57
N ALA A 133 17.52 -12.95 -7.57
CA ALA A 133 18.92 -12.57 -7.66
C ALA A 133 19.33 -11.62 -6.52
N LEU A 134 18.53 -10.59 -6.23
CA LEU A 134 18.76 -9.68 -5.09
C LEU A 134 18.80 -10.42 -3.77
N PHE A 135 17.78 -11.25 -3.50
CA PHE A 135 17.70 -12.00 -2.26
C PHE A 135 18.87 -12.98 -2.11
N SER A 136 19.25 -13.68 -3.19
CA SER A 136 20.40 -14.59 -3.20
C SER A 136 21.74 -13.88 -2.97
N ALA A 137 21.84 -12.64 -3.42
CA ALA A 137 23.00 -11.77 -3.19
C ALA A 137 23.08 -11.17 -1.78
N GLY A 138 22.08 -11.44 -0.91
CA GLY A 138 22.00 -10.88 0.43
C GLY A 138 21.53 -9.44 0.49
N ILE A 139 20.87 -8.97 -0.57
CA ILE A 139 20.29 -7.62 -0.66
C ILE A 139 18.82 -7.72 -0.24
N ASN A 140 18.41 -6.89 0.74
CA ASN A 140 17.02 -6.79 1.16
C ASN A 140 16.15 -6.35 -0.02
N VAL A 141 14.94 -6.88 -0.12
CA VAL A 141 13.97 -6.49 -1.14
C VAL A 141 12.78 -5.80 -0.50
N HIS A 142 12.47 -4.59 -0.96
CA HIS A 142 11.31 -3.81 -0.56
C HIS A 142 10.42 -3.56 -1.77
N SER A 143 9.33 -4.33 -1.89
CA SER A 143 8.45 -4.27 -3.06
C SER A 143 7.30 -3.28 -2.81
N HIS A 144 7.02 -2.42 -3.78
CA HIS A 144 5.71 -1.78 -3.90
C HIS A 144 4.74 -2.82 -4.49
N ALA A 145 3.66 -3.11 -3.81
CA ALA A 145 2.57 -3.94 -4.29
C ALA A 145 1.25 -3.44 -3.67
N ILE A 146 0.33 -3.00 -4.51
CA ILE A 146 -0.94 -2.38 -4.11
C ILE A 146 -2.11 -3.30 -4.40
N GLY A 147 -2.24 -3.82 -5.62
CA GLY A 147 -3.31 -4.73 -6.01
C GLY A 147 -3.07 -6.16 -5.51
N ASP A 148 -4.14 -6.89 -5.30
CA ASP A 148 -4.12 -8.25 -4.76
C ASP A 148 -3.33 -9.25 -5.63
N ARG A 149 -3.34 -9.08 -6.96
CA ARG A 149 -2.51 -9.89 -7.86
C ARG A 149 -1.03 -9.52 -7.76
N ALA A 150 -0.70 -8.24 -7.53
CA ALA A 150 0.68 -7.82 -7.31
C ALA A 150 1.22 -8.35 -5.98
N VAL A 151 0.39 -8.32 -4.92
CA VAL A 151 0.72 -8.89 -3.61
C VAL A 151 0.99 -10.39 -3.75
N ARG A 152 0.09 -11.14 -4.38
CA ARG A 152 0.25 -12.58 -4.64
C ARG A 152 1.52 -12.87 -5.43
N PHE A 153 1.75 -12.14 -6.51
CA PHE A 153 2.97 -12.27 -7.32
C PHE A 153 4.24 -12.03 -6.52
N ALA A 154 4.27 -10.97 -5.70
CA ALA A 154 5.43 -10.68 -4.86
C ALA A 154 5.68 -11.79 -3.82
N LEU A 155 4.61 -12.29 -3.17
CA LEU A 155 4.71 -13.41 -2.23
C LEU A 155 5.19 -14.70 -2.90
N ASP A 156 4.76 -14.99 -4.14
CA ASP A 156 5.24 -16.14 -4.91
C ASP A 156 6.74 -16.01 -5.22
N ALA A 157 7.20 -14.83 -5.62
CA ALA A 157 8.62 -14.55 -5.86
C ALA A 157 9.44 -14.66 -4.56
N PHE A 158 8.91 -14.17 -3.44
CA PHE A 158 9.55 -14.25 -2.13
C PHE A 158 9.66 -15.69 -1.62
N GLU A 159 8.62 -16.48 -1.80
CA GLU A 159 8.63 -17.91 -1.48
C GLU A 159 9.70 -18.65 -2.27
N ALA A 160 9.78 -18.40 -3.57
CA ALA A 160 10.79 -19.00 -4.44
C ALA A 160 12.21 -18.55 -4.06
N ALA A 161 12.40 -17.27 -3.74
CA ALA A 161 13.69 -16.73 -3.30
C ALA A 161 14.17 -17.40 -2.01
N ARG A 162 13.29 -17.59 -1.01
CA ARG A 162 13.61 -18.31 0.21
C ARG A 162 13.93 -19.78 -0.03
N LYS A 163 13.19 -20.45 -0.94
CA LYS A 163 13.48 -21.84 -1.34
C LYS A 163 14.83 -21.98 -2.04
N ALA A 164 15.15 -21.04 -2.93
CA ALA A 164 16.41 -21.04 -3.68
C ALA A 164 17.62 -20.69 -2.80
N SER A 165 17.44 -19.79 -1.83
CA SER A 165 18.52 -19.27 -0.98
C SER A 165 18.11 -19.25 0.51
N PRO A 166 17.92 -20.43 1.14
CA PRO A 166 17.37 -20.52 2.51
C PRO A 166 18.29 -19.90 3.59
N ASN A 167 19.56 -19.69 3.28
CA ASN A 167 20.55 -19.10 4.19
C ASN A 167 20.83 -17.62 3.87
N SER A 168 20.09 -17.00 2.95
CA SER A 168 20.26 -15.56 2.68
C SER A 168 19.95 -14.75 3.95
N PRO A 169 20.83 -13.80 4.31
CA PRO A 169 20.58 -12.90 5.44
C PRO A 169 19.58 -11.80 5.12
N ALA A 170 19.16 -11.66 3.87
CA ALA A 170 18.31 -10.59 3.41
C ALA A 170 16.89 -10.69 4.00
N ASN A 171 16.28 -9.53 4.24
CA ASN A 171 14.87 -9.40 4.58
C ASN A 171 14.02 -9.13 3.33
N LEU A 172 12.75 -9.53 3.43
CA LEU A 172 11.72 -9.29 2.43
C LEU A 172 10.63 -8.41 3.05
N SER A 173 10.26 -7.36 2.37
CA SER A 173 9.23 -6.43 2.81
C SER A 173 8.37 -5.95 1.66
N MET A 174 7.16 -5.51 1.97
CA MET A 174 6.17 -5.08 0.99
C MET A 174 5.55 -3.75 1.43
N ALA A 175 5.74 -2.72 0.63
CA ALA A 175 5.12 -1.42 0.86
C ALA A 175 3.67 -1.42 0.36
N HIS A 176 2.85 -0.68 1.07
CA HIS A 176 1.44 -0.43 0.84
C HIS A 176 0.55 -1.62 1.16
N ALA A 177 0.66 -2.75 0.42
CA ALA A 177 -0.15 -3.95 0.66
C ALA A 177 -1.65 -3.57 0.83
N GLN A 178 -2.15 -2.72 -0.10
CA GLN A 178 -3.43 -2.04 0.07
C GLN A 178 -4.60 -2.99 -0.08
N LEU A 179 -4.59 -3.83 -1.11
CA LEU A 179 -5.61 -4.84 -1.35
C LEU A 179 -4.97 -6.22 -1.28
N ILE A 180 -5.41 -7.06 -0.35
CA ILE A 180 -4.85 -8.39 -0.14
C ILE A 180 -5.97 -9.43 -0.16
N ASP A 181 -5.83 -10.42 -1.03
CA ASP A 181 -6.74 -11.57 -1.04
C ASP A 181 -6.60 -12.37 0.27
N PRO A 182 -7.72 -12.81 0.88
CA PRO A 182 -7.69 -13.57 2.15
C PRO A 182 -6.78 -14.80 2.14
N GLU A 183 -6.58 -15.44 0.97
CA GLU A 183 -5.70 -16.59 0.83
C GLU A 183 -4.22 -16.24 1.05
N ASP A 184 -3.84 -14.97 0.87
CA ASP A 184 -2.46 -14.51 0.99
C ASP A 184 -2.09 -13.96 2.38
N ILE A 185 -3.07 -13.73 3.27
CA ILE A 185 -2.85 -13.13 4.60
C ILE A 185 -1.83 -13.92 5.42
N GLY A 186 -2.01 -15.24 5.54
CA GLY A 186 -1.11 -16.10 6.33
C GLY A 186 0.32 -16.16 5.81
N ARG A 187 0.52 -15.92 4.52
CA ARG A 187 1.82 -16.01 3.86
C ARG A 187 2.81 -14.95 4.34
N PHE A 188 2.35 -13.81 4.86
CA PHE A 188 3.24 -12.80 5.45
C PHE A 188 4.00 -13.37 6.66
N ALA A 189 3.31 -14.09 7.54
CA ALA A 189 3.95 -14.77 8.66
C ALA A 189 4.79 -15.97 8.23
N GLU A 190 4.25 -16.84 7.38
CA GLU A 190 4.92 -18.06 6.91
C GLU A 190 6.25 -17.77 6.18
N LEU A 191 6.25 -16.70 5.37
CA LEU A 191 7.42 -16.29 4.60
C LEU A 191 8.27 -15.22 5.32
N ASN A 192 7.90 -14.83 6.54
CA ASN A 192 8.56 -13.74 7.28
C ASN A 192 8.74 -12.49 6.40
N VAL A 193 7.65 -12.02 5.81
CA VAL A 193 7.58 -10.79 5.01
C VAL A 193 7.04 -9.67 5.87
N TYR A 194 7.69 -8.51 5.85
CA TYR A 194 7.28 -7.33 6.60
C TYR A 194 6.36 -6.45 5.74
N PRO A 195 5.03 -6.44 5.97
CA PRO A 195 4.16 -5.46 5.34
C PRO A 195 4.41 -4.09 5.95
N THR A 196 4.58 -3.07 5.11
CA THR A 196 4.82 -1.68 5.52
C THR A 196 3.61 -0.84 5.12
N PHE A 197 2.71 -0.61 6.05
CA PHE A 197 1.50 0.16 5.81
C PHE A 197 1.73 1.66 5.95
N THR A 198 1.06 2.44 5.10
CA THR A 198 0.86 3.88 5.25
C THR A 198 -0.51 4.07 5.87
N TYR A 199 -0.61 4.02 7.20
CA TYR A 199 -1.90 4.02 7.90
C TYR A 199 -2.72 5.28 7.66
N GLY A 200 -2.09 6.41 7.33
CA GLY A 200 -2.81 7.63 6.95
C GLY A 200 -3.70 7.47 5.72
N TRP A 201 -3.41 6.53 4.83
CA TRP A 201 -4.21 6.25 3.63
C TRP A 201 -5.49 5.44 3.94
N ILE A 202 -5.61 4.92 5.15
CA ILE A 202 -6.82 4.20 5.60
C ILE A 202 -7.95 5.18 5.96
N GLU A 203 -7.68 6.47 6.03
CA GLU A 203 -8.69 7.49 6.33
C GLU A 203 -9.82 7.42 5.29
N PRO A 204 -11.09 7.19 5.71
CA PRO A 204 -12.19 6.95 4.80
C PRO A 204 -12.77 8.26 4.25
N ASP A 205 -12.00 8.98 3.45
CA ASP A 205 -12.49 10.12 2.68
C ASP A 205 -13.39 9.64 1.53
N VAL A 206 -14.63 10.10 1.48
CA VAL A 206 -15.61 9.69 0.46
C VAL A 206 -15.14 10.04 -0.96
N GLY A 207 -14.51 11.21 -1.13
CA GLY A 207 -13.96 11.62 -2.42
C GLY A 207 -12.88 10.67 -2.92
N TYR A 208 -11.97 10.28 -2.02
CA TYR A 208 -10.95 9.29 -2.32
C TYR A 208 -11.55 7.90 -2.60
N LEU A 209 -12.46 7.43 -1.74
CA LEU A 209 -13.10 6.11 -1.92
C LEU A 209 -13.83 6.02 -3.26
N MET A 210 -14.40 7.12 -3.77
CA MET A 210 -15.02 7.16 -5.10
C MET A 210 -14.02 7.05 -6.26
N THR A 211 -12.73 7.18 -6.01
CA THR A 211 -11.68 6.91 -7.02
C THR A 211 -11.22 5.45 -7.03
N VAL A 212 -11.58 4.66 -6.01
CA VAL A 212 -11.13 3.27 -5.83
C VAL A 212 -12.30 2.29 -5.87
N SER A 213 -13.25 2.41 -4.93
CA SER A 213 -14.27 1.38 -4.68
C SER A 213 -15.15 1.09 -5.90
N PRO A 214 -15.60 2.07 -6.72
CA PRO A 214 -16.45 1.77 -7.87
C PRO A 214 -15.78 0.94 -8.97
N PHE A 215 -14.47 0.83 -8.96
CA PHE A 215 -13.74 -0.01 -9.90
C PHE A 215 -13.58 -1.45 -9.39
N LEU A 216 -13.77 -1.69 -8.09
CA LEU A 216 -13.67 -3.01 -7.45
C LEU A 216 -15.05 -3.64 -7.20
N ASP A 217 -16.00 -2.84 -6.73
CA ASP A 217 -17.31 -3.26 -6.28
C ASP A 217 -18.43 -2.39 -6.88
N GLN A 218 -19.67 -2.89 -6.87
CA GLN A 218 -20.82 -2.15 -7.41
C GLN A 218 -21.38 -1.14 -6.42
N ILE A 219 -20.88 0.07 -6.46
CA ILE A 219 -21.29 1.19 -5.62
C ILE A 219 -22.49 1.90 -6.26
N LYS A 220 -23.61 2.02 -5.54
CA LYS A 220 -24.83 2.74 -5.96
C LYS A 220 -25.11 3.96 -5.09
N SER A 221 -24.60 3.94 -3.87
CA SER A 221 -24.74 5.02 -2.88
C SER A 221 -23.48 5.16 -2.05
N VAL A 222 -23.36 6.23 -1.28
CA VAL A 222 -22.23 6.43 -0.35
C VAL A 222 -22.23 5.35 0.76
N GLU A 223 -23.38 4.81 1.09
CA GLU A 223 -23.52 3.74 2.07
C GLU A 223 -22.79 2.48 1.62
N ASP A 224 -22.82 2.15 0.34
CA ASP A 224 -22.18 0.96 -0.23
C ASP A 224 -20.65 1.00 -0.11
N LEU A 225 -20.03 2.20 -0.03
CA LEU A 225 -18.59 2.34 0.22
C LEU A 225 -18.13 1.69 1.55
N PHE A 226 -19.09 1.40 2.43
CA PHE A 226 -18.85 0.83 3.75
C PHE A 226 -19.53 -0.54 3.93
N ASP A 227 -19.90 -1.21 2.85
CA ASP A 227 -20.55 -2.53 2.92
C ASP A 227 -19.50 -3.62 3.21
N PRO A 228 -19.61 -4.34 4.35
CA PRO A 228 -18.66 -5.39 4.68
C PRO A 228 -18.78 -6.65 3.78
N SER A 229 -19.80 -6.73 2.91
CA SER A 229 -19.90 -7.79 1.92
C SER A 229 -19.07 -7.50 0.66
N ASP A 230 -18.65 -6.25 0.45
CA ASP A 230 -17.86 -5.84 -0.68
C ASP A 230 -16.39 -6.25 -0.55
N TYR A 231 -15.81 -6.71 -1.65
CA TYR A 231 -14.45 -7.25 -1.69
C TYR A 231 -13.41 -6.17 -1.38
N GLY A 232 -13.54 -5.00 -2.00
CA GLY A 232 -12.62 -3.89 -1.80
C GLY A 232 -12.61 -3.40 -0.36
N PHE A 233 -13.81 -3.22 0.24
CA PHE A 233 -13.92 -2.80 1.64
C PHE A 233 -13.29 -3.80 2.60
N SER A 234 -13.64 -5.09 2.47
CA SER A 234 -13.26 -6.13 3.43
C SER A 234 -11.78 -6.51 3.36
N ASN A 235 -11.13 -6.31 2.21
CA ASN A 235 -9.76 -6.74 1.98
C ASN A 235 -8.75 -5.58 1.86
N SER A 236 -9.21 -4.35 2.14
CA SER A 236 -8.33 -3.17 2.14
C SER A 236 -7.55 -3.03 3.44
N TYR A 237 -6.23 -2.95 3.32
CA TYR A 237 -5.29 -2.75 4.43
C TYR A 237 -5.54 -3.72 5.60
N PRO A 238 -5.45 -5.04 5.39
CA PRO A 238 -5.83 -6.05 6.38
C PRO A 238 -4.75 -6.24 7.46
N ALA A 239 -4.39 -5.15 8.16
CA ALA A 239 -3.34 -5.13 9.17
C ALA A 239 -3.70 -6.00 10.38
N GLY A 240 -4.96 -5.94 10.84
CA GLY A 240 -5.44 -6.77 11.96
C GLY A 240 -5.36 -8.26 11.65
N SER A 241 -5.82 -8.65 10.46
CA SER A 241 -5.77 -10.05 10.01
C SER A 241 -4.34 -10.56 9.87
N ILE A 242 -3.42 -9.77 9.32
CA ILE A 242 -2.01 -10.15 9.20
C ILE A 242 -1.38 -10.30 10.60
N ALA A 243 -1.63 -9.36 11.52
CA ALA A 243 -1.15 -9.46 12.89
C ALA A 243 -1.70 -10.71 13.59
N ALA A 244 -3.00 -10.99 13.45
CA ALA A 244 -3.66 -12.19 14.01
C ALA A 244 -3.07 -13.49 13.43
N ALA A 245 -2.61 -13.49 12.18
CA ALA A 245 -1.91 -14.61 11.55
C ALA A 245 -0.43 -14.72 11.98
N GLY A 246 0.08 -13.81 12.84
CA GLY A 246 1.45 -13.80 13.33
C GLY A 246 2.42 -13.01 12.45
N GLY A 247 1.94 -12.23 11.48
CA GLY A 247 2.77 -11.33 10.67
C GLY A 247 3.31 -10.15 11.48
N VAL A 248 4.50 -9.70 11.14
CA VAL A 248 5.18 -8.58 11.83
C VAL A 248 4.92 -7.30 11.04
N LEU A 249 4.00 -6.47 11.55
CA LEU A 249 3.62 -5.21 10.93
C LEU A 249 4.76 -4.20 11.01
N THR A 250 4.95 -3.42 9.96
CA THR A 250 5.79 -2.23 9.92
C THR A 250 5.02 -1.04 9.35
N ALA A 251 5.53 0.15 9.52
CA ALA A 251 4.83 1.36 9.12
C ALA A 251 5.77 2.37 8.47
N GLY A 252 5.22 3.17 7.57
CA GLY A 252 5.88 4.28 6.92
C GLY A 252 4.85 5.31 6.43
N SER A 253 5.29 6.55 6.22
CA SER A 253 4.41 7.63 5.75
C SER A 253 4.34 7.74 4.24
N ASP A 254 5.26 7.11 3.54
CA ASP A 254 5.50 7.29 2.11
C ASP A 254 5.69 8.77 1.68
N ALA A 255 6.12 9.63 2.64
CA ALA A 255 6.44 11.01 2.31
C ALA A 255 7.63 11.07 1.31
N PRO A 256 7.58 11.92 0.29
CA PRO A 256 6.68 13.06 0.10
C PRO A 256 5.54 12.82 -0.91
N VAL A 257 5.07 11.59 -1.10
CA VAL A 257 4.08 11.26 -2.15
C VAL A 257 2.76 12.02 -1.93
N ASP A 258 2.12 11.82 -0.80
CA ASP A 258 0.86 12.51 -0.45
C ASP A 258 1.12 13.81 0.32
N THR A 259 2.05 13.77 1.25
CA THR A 259 2.42 14.93 2.06
C THR A 259 3.94 14.98 2.27
N ARG A 260 4.48 16.20 2.37
CA ARG A 260 5.91 16.39 2.66
C ARG A 260 6.27 16.05 4.12
N GLU A 261 5.27 16.07 4.99
CA GLU A 261 5.43 15.79 6.42
C GLU A 261 5.11 14.34 6.71
N PRO A 262 5.99 13.58 7.40
CA PRO A 262 5.75 12.17 7.71
C PRO A 262 4.54 11.91 8.61
N ARG A 263 4.10 12.86 9.41
CA ARG A 263 2.93 12.83 10.31
C ARG A 263 2.76 11.49 11.07
N PRO A 264 3.73 11.02 11.86
CA PRO A 264 3.67 9.70 12.48
C PRO A 264 2.46 9.54 13.42
N PHE A 265 2.12 10.57 14.22
CA PHE A 265 0.97 10.50 15.14
C PHE A 265 -0.37 10.46 14.40
N PHE A 266 -0.49 11.11 13.25
CA PHE A 266 -1.65 10.96 12.37
C PHE A 266 -1.77 9.52 11.88
N ASN A 267 -0.70 8.92 11.42
CA ASN A 267 -0.69 7.52 11.00
C ASN A 267 -1.03 6.57 12.16
N LEU A 268 -0.49 6.79 13.36
CA LEU A 268 -0.84 6.01 14.56
C LEU A 268 -2.34 6.12 14.89
N GLU A 269 -2.91 7.32 14.83
CA GLU A 269 -4.35 7.54 15.04
C GLU A 269 -5.17 6.73 14.03
N LYS A 270 -4.84 6.80 12.73
CA LYS A 270 -5.59 6.09 11.70
C LYS A 270 -5.42 4.56 11.78
N ALA A 271 -4.29 4.05 12.23
CA ALA A 271 -4.10 2.62 12.50
C ALA A 271 -5.08 2.09 13.55
N VAL A 272 -5.32 2.88 14.59
CA VAL A 272 -6.16 2.50 15.75
C VAL A 272 -7.64 2.80 15.50
N THR A 273 -7.96 3.95 14.89
CA THR A 273 -9.35 4.41 14.72
C THR A 273 -9.98 3.93 13.41
N ARG A 274 -9.26 3.97 12.31
CA ARG A 274 -9.73 3.76 10.93
C ARG A 274 -10.93 4.67 10.59
N GLN A 275 -10.89 5.91 11.11
CA GLN A 275 -11.93 6.91 10.95
C GLN A 275 -11.31 8.24 10.51
N GLN A 276 -12.08 9.05 9.82
CA GLN A 276 -11.67 10.41 9.48
C GLN A 276 -11.61 11.29 10.74
N ASP A 277 -12.68 11.24 11.51
CA ASP A 277 -12.82 11.93 12.79
C ASP A 277 -13.65 11.10 13.78
N GLU A 278 -13.86 11.61 15.00
CA GLU A 278 -14.59 10.93 16.07
C GLU A 278 -16.04 10.56 15.69
N THR A 279 -16.66 11.32 14.78
CA THR A 279 -18.05 11.12 14.33
C THR A 279 -18.17 10.32 13.07
N GLY A 280 -17.05 10.11 12.35
CA GLY A 280 -16.99 9.44 11.07
C GLY A 280 -17.22 7.93 11.15
N ARG A 281 -17.57 7.34 10.02
CA ARG A 281 -17.69 5.88 9.92
C ARG A 281 -16.32 5.22 10.04
N VAL A 282 -16.29 4.05 10.65
CA VAL A 282 -15.09 3.21 10.71
C VAL A 282 -14.96 2.44 9.39
N TYR A 283 -13.81 2.55 8.74
CA TYR A 283 -13.50 1.78 7.53
C TYR A 283 -12.90 0.43 7.90
N ASN A 284 -13.60 -0.65 7.55
CA ASN A 284 -13.21 -2.03 7.87
C ASN A 284 -12.75 -2.21 9.33
N PRO A 285 -13.68 -2.17 10.30
CA PRO A 285 -13.36 -2.15 11.74
C PRO A 285 -12.65 -3.40 12.24
N ALA A 286 -12.76 -4.52 11.51
CA ALA A 286 -12.08 -5.77 11.84
C ALA A 286 -10.56 -5.66 11.73
N GLU A 287 -10.07 -4.71 10.94
CA GLU A 287 -8.66 -4.52 10.64
C GLU A 287 -7.99 -3.44 11.50
N LYS A 288 -8.65 -2.97 12.55
CA LYS A 288 -8.01 -2.14 13.58
C LYS A 288 -6.89 -2.90 14.26
N ILE A 289 -5.81 -2.20 14.57
CA ILE A 289 -4.74 -2.73 15.43
C ILE A 289 -4.67 -1.95 16.74
N SER A 290 -4.05 -2.51 17.75
CA SER A 290 -3.81 -1.81 19.00
C SER A 290 -2.78 -0.68 18.81
N LEU A 291 -2.81 0.32 19.67
CA LEU A 291 -1.77 1.36 19.66
C LEU A 291 -0.39 0.78 19.96
N ALA A 292 -0.30 -0.26 20.78
CA ALA A 292 0.96 -0.96 21.05
C ALA A 292 1.53 -1.58 19.76
N ASP A 293 0.71 -2.30 18.97
CA ASP A 293 1.14 -2.87 17.70
C ASP A 293 1.54 -1.78 16.69
N ALA A 294 0.81 -0.65 16.68
CA ALA A 294 1.13 0.47 15.81
C ALA A 294 2.45 1.16 16.21
N LEU A 295 2.73 1.30 17.51
CA LEU A 295 4.00 1.82 18.02
C LEU A 295 5.15 0.86 17.69
N ASP A 296 4.96 -0.44 17.88
CA ASP A 296 5.96 -1.45 17.51
C ASP A 296 6.25 -1.41 16.00
N ALA A 297 5.23 -1.22 15.17
CA ALA A 297 5.40 -1.10 13.72
C ALA A 297 6.28 0.09 13.32
N TYR A 298 6.17 1.21 14.03
CA TYR A 298 6.99 2.41 13.82
C TYR A 298 8.38 2.36 14.47
N THR A 299 8.62 1.41 15.37
CA THR A 299 9.85 1.33 16.16
C THR A 299 10.58 0.01 15.98
N ILE A 300 10.38 -0.95 16.88
CA ILE A 300 11.16 -2.19 16.91
C ILE A 300 10.95 -3.06 15.67
N ASN A 301 9.75 -3.11 15.11
CA ASN A 301 9.49 -3.93 13.93
C ASN A 301 10.13 -3.30 12.66
N GLY A 302 10.08 -1.97 12.53
CA GLY A 302 10.84 -1.26 11.50
C GLY A 302 12.35 -1.50 11.63
N ALA A 303 12.89 -1.50 12.86
CA ALA A 303 14.27 -1.82 13.11
C ALA A 303 14.64 -3.27 12.73
N LYS A 304 13.76 -4.24 13.01
CA LYS A 304 13.94 -5.65 12.58
C LYS A 304 13.94 -5.76 11.05
N MET A 305 12.99 -5.11 10.37
CA MET A 305 12.92 -5.09 8.91
C MET A 305 14.23 -4.55 8.31
N LEU A 306 14.78 -3.49 8.90
CA LEU A 306 16.02 -2.86 8.48
C LEU A 306 17.30 -3.54 9.05
N GLN A 307 17.16 -4.64 9.79
CA GLN A 307 18.29 -5.33 10.45
C GLN A 307 19.09 -4.39 11.36
N ASN A 308 18.39 -3.55 12.11
CA ASN A 308 18.95 -2.57 13.06
C ASN A 308 18.49 -2.81 14.50
N ASP A 309 17.70 -3.84 14.75
CA ASP A 309 17.06 -4.12 16.03
C ASP A 309 18.04 -4.39 17.18
N GLN A 310 19.28 -4.77 16.86
CA GLN A 310 20.36 -4.89 17.84
C GLN A 310 20.96 -3.51 18.24
N ILE A 311 20.65 -2.47 17.50
CA ILE A 311 21.25 -1.14 17.64
C ILE A 311 20.20 -0.09 18.06
N SER A 312 18.97 -0.21 17.57
CA SER A 312 17.88 0.76 17.73
C SER A 312 16.51 0.09 17.76
N GLY A 313 15.44 0.89 17.81
CA GLY A 313 14.05 0.44 17.76
C GLY A 313 13.42 0.16 19.12
N SER A 314 14.20 0.09 20.19
CA SER A 314 13.72 -0.03 21.57
C SER A 314 14.70 0.61 22.55
N LEU A 315 14.21 0.98 23.74
CA LEU A 315 15.03 1.52 24.83
C LEU A 315 15.52 0.38 25.71
N GLU A 316 16.66 -0.19 25.33
CA GLU A 316 17.32 -1.29 26.03
C GLU A 316 18.79 -0.99 26.28
N ALA A 317 19.36 -1.54 27.36
CA ALA A 317 20.78 -1.39 27.65
C ALA A 317 21.64 -1.96 26.52
N GLY A 318 22.56 -1.15 25.99
CA GLY A 318 23.43 -1.50 24.88
C GLY A 318 22.97 -1.02 23.51
N LYS A 319 21.72 -0.58 23.38
CA LYS A 319 21.21 0.10 22.16
C LYS A 319 21.44 1.61 22.22
N LYS A 320 21.31 2.27 21.08
CA LYS A 320 21.34 3.72 20.98
C LYS A 320 20.17 4.32 21.75
N ALA A 321 20.44 5.45 22.41
CA ALA A 321 19.42 6.23 23.07
C ALA A 321 18.74 7.17 22.04
N ASP A 322 17.93 6.56 21.16
CA ASP A 322 17.10 7.24 20.17
C ASP A 322 15.66 7.23 20.69
N PHE A 323 15.15 8.40 21.09
CA PHE A 323 13.82 8.52 21.65
C PHE A 323 13.24 9.94 21.50
N VAL A 324 11.92 10.02 21.64
CA VAL A 324 11.19 11.27 21.73
C VAL A 324 10.50 11.39 23.09
N ILE A 325 10.39 12.63 23.60
CA ILE A 325 9.55 12.95 24.76
C ILE A 325 8.32 13.68 24.23
N LEU A 326 7.17 13.19 24.62
CA LEU A 326 5.86 13.68 24.17
C LEU A 326 5.18 14.50 25.28
N ASP A 327 4.28 15.40 24.89
CA ASP A 327 3.42 16.13 25.83
C ASP A 327 2.25 15.30 26.32
N THR A 328 2.00 14.16 25.71
CA THR A 328 0.80 13.34 25.90
C THR A 328 1.17 11.88 26.14
N ASP A 329 0.51 11.23 27.08
CA ASP A 329 0.55 9.77 27.28
C ASP A 329 -0.43 9.11 26.29
N LEU A 330 0.13 8.58 25.19
CA LEU A 330 -0.65 7.96 24.11
C LEU A 330 -1.44 6.73 24.57
N LEU A 331 -0.86 5.92 25.48
CA LEU A 331 -1.53 4.73 26.01
C LEU A 331 -2.71 5.11 26.91
N ALA A 332 -2.57 6.20 27.67
CA ALA A 332 -3.67 6.74 28.46
C ALA A 332 -4.80 7.30 27.57
N LEU A 333 -4.48 7.91 26.43
CA LEU A 333 -5.50 8.34 25.45
C LEU A 333 -6.30 7.15 24.91
N GLU A 334 -5.63 6.09 24.48
CA GLU A 334 -6.30 4.89 23.98
C GLU A 334 -7.19 4.25 25.07
N ALA A 335 -6.64 4.07 26.28
CA ALA A 335 -7.37 3.48 27.41
C ALA A 335 -8.61 4.29 27.83
N ALA A 336 -8.58 5.62 27.63
CA ALA A 336 -9.69 6.52 27.90
C ALA A 336 -10.71 6.59 26.73
N GLY A 337 -10.48 5.90 25.61
CA GLY A 337 -11.31 5.98 24.41
C GLY A 337 -11.10 7.25 23.57
N ASN A 338 -10.02 7.98 23.83
CA ASN A 338 -9.69 9.27 23.19
C ASN A 338 -8.65 9.14 22.07
N ALA A 339 -8.63 8.00 21.37
CA ALA A 339 -7.62 7.72 20.33
C ALA A 339 -7.60 8.78 19.20
N HIS A 340 -8.71 9.49 18.96
CA HIS A 340 -8.78 10.61 17.99
C HIS A 340 -7.96 11.85 18.37
N GLN A 341 -7.37 11.86 19.56
CA GLN A 341 -6.47 12.96 20.00
C GLN A 341 -5.00 12.62 19.78
N ILE A 342 -4.67 11.42 19.31
CA ILE A 342 -3.29 10.97 19.09
C ILE A 342 -2.57 11.88 18.09
N SER A 343 -3.24 12.30 17.02
CA SER A 343 -2.65 13.18 15.99
C SER A 343 -2.28 14.58 16.48
N ALA A 344 -2.89 15.03 17.58
CA ALA A 344 -2.59 16.32 18.19
C ALA A 344 -1.33 16.33 19.09
N THR A 345 -0.75 15.15 19.35
CA THR A 345 0.44 14.98 20.20
C THR A 345 1.63 15.80 19.69
N GLN A 346 2.29 16.50 20.61
CA GLN A 346 3.48 17.31 20.33
C GLN A 346 4.75 16.62 20.82
N VAL A 347 5.81 16.70 20.02
CA VAL A 347 7.15 16.27 20.44
C VAL A 347 7.81 17.40 21.24
N LEU A 348 8.05 17.19 22.51
CA LEU A 348 8.74 18.13 23.38
C LEU A 348 10.25 18.12 23.18
N SER A 349 10.81 16.92 22.94
CA SER A 349 12.24 16.80 22.58
C SER A 349 12.49 15.51 21.80
N THR A 350 13.54 15.55 20.96
CA THR A 350 14.06 14.39 20.22
C THR A 350 15.51 14.16 20.57
N TRP A 351 15.86 12.91 20.83
CA TRP A 351 17.20 12.46 21.16
C TRP A 351 17.67 11.45 20.13
N PHE A 352 18.88 11.63 19.65
CA PHE A 352 19.55 10.75 18.70
C PHE A 352 20.94 10.40 19.21
N ASP A 353 21.22 9.13 19.36
CA ASP A 353 22.49 8.61 19.90
C ASP A 353 22.85 9.25 21.25
N GLY A 354 21.84 9.43 22.13
CA GLY A 354 21.98 10.07 23.44
C GLY A 354 22.18 11.58 23.42
N ARG A 355 22.05 12.24 22.28
CA ARG A 355 22.17 13.71 22.14
C ARG A 355 20.82 14.32 21.83
N LYS A 356 20.44 15.36 22.55
CA LYS A 356 19.25 16.14 22.22
C LYS A 356 19.47 16.86 20.89
N ILE A 357 18.58 16.63 19.91
CA ILE A 357 18.65 17.27 18.58
C ILE A 357 17.47 18.21 18.32
N TYR A 358 16.42 18.14 19.14
CA TYR A 358 15.25 19.01 19.06
C TYR A 358 14.64 19.24 20.45
N GLY A 359 14.00 20.41 20.64
CA GLY A 359 13.30 20.81 21.86
C GLY A 359 14.06 21.88 22.66
N ALA A 360 13.33 22.58 23.55
CA ALA A 360 13.94 23.57 24.46
C ALA A 360 14.84 22.88 25.50
N ASP A 361 15.82 23.66 26.04
CA ASP A 361 16.68 23.22 27.14
C ASP A 361 15.92 23.19 28.46
#